data_00671166d77cd73847657c45ffbc2c10
#
_entry.id   00671166d77cd73847657c45ffbc2c10
#
_cell.length_a   1.000
_cell.length_b   1.000
_cell.length_c   1.000
_cell.angle_alpha   90.00
_cell.angle_beta   90.00
_cell.angle_gamma   90.00
#
_symmetry.space_group_name_H-M   'P 1'
#
loop_
_entity.id
_entity.type
_entity.pdbx_description
1 polymer ?
#
loop_
_entity_poly.entity_id
_entity_poly.type
_entity_poly.pdbx_seq_one_letter_code
_entity_poly.pdbx_strand_id
1 'polypeptide(L)'
;LAGGGVFSQSIHITKAGYPVGSFYGYVVDGVYQNEAEAKLAPFDTPQATPGSLRFKDISGPDGLPDGKITSDDMTIIGTAEPKFNYGINSELSWKGLTLSMIFTGRVGGDIANLNRYFLDSFTDTNDNIRAEAWEGRWQGEGTSNFYPAVNGSQGSSYFNKRFSTFLLEDGSFFRLKNLTLAYQFSLKKLRWLRSIRVFGTVTNVFTITNYSGYDPEVSITSGAMSPNVDYAAYPSSRTYSMGINLAF
;
A
#
# COMPACT_ATOMS: atom_id res chain seq x y z
N LEU A 1 14.04 10.52 8.95
CA LEU A 1 12.87 11.10 8.27
C LEU A 1 12.09 9.99 7.59
N ALA A 2 11.06 9.49 8.25
CA ALA A 2 10.29 8.33 7.82
C ALA A 2 9.14 8.72 6.88
N GLY A 3 9.39 9.43 5.87
CA GLY A 3 8.43 9.83 4.83
C GLY A 3 9.09 9.95 3.46
N GLY A 4 10.24 9.26 3.26
CA GLY A 4 10.98 9.32 2.00
C GLY A 4 11.46 10.74 1.61
N GLY A 5 11.40 11.71 2.52
CA GLY A 5 11.69 13.12 2.23
C GLY A 5 10.54 13.86 1.54
N VAL A 6 9.41 13.21 1.28
CA VAL A 6 8.23 13.80 0.61
C VAL A 6 7.50 14.78 1.53
N PHE A 7 7.42 14.45 2.84
CA PHE A 7 6.73 15.28 3.83
C PHE A 7 7.74 15.90 4.79
N SER A 8 7.48 17.15 5.21
CA SER A 8 8.29 17.85 6.21
C SER A 8 8.11 17.30 7.63
N GLN A 9 7.08 16.52 7.86
CA GLN A 9 6.74 15.90 9.15
C GLN A 9 6.90 14.39 9.09
N SER A 10 7.07 13.74 10.26
CA SER A 10 7.03 12.29 10.34
C SER A 10 5.62 11.79 10.07
N ILE A 11 5.49 10.78 9.22
CA ILE A 11 4.22 10.11 8.91
C ILE A 11 3.91 8.97 9.88
N HIS A 12 4.81 8.69 10.81
CA HIS A 12 4.64 7.66 11.84
C HIS A 12 4.77 8.24 13.23
N ILE A 13 4.03 7.65 14.17
CA ILE A 13 4.13 7.96 15.59
C ILE A 13 4.15 6.66 16.40
N THR A 14 4.89 6.68 17.51
CA THR A 14 4.81 5.64 18.54
C THR A 14 4.27 6.26 19.81
N LYS A 15 3.08 5.85 20.23
CA LYS A 15 2.37 6.38 21.39
C LYS A 15 1.84 5.22 22.23
N ALA A 16 1.92 5.36 23.55
CA ALA A 16 1.38 4.36 24.49
C ALA A 16 -0.12 4.09 24.21
N GLY A 17 -0.48 2.81 24.16
CA GLY A 17 -1.85 2.37 23.85
C GLY A 17 -2.14 2.15 22.34
N TYR A 18 -1.17 2.41 21.48
CA TYR A 18 -1.28 2.20 20.03
C TYR A 18 -0.14 1.32 19.50
N PRO A 19 -0.31 0.65 18.36
CA PRO A 19 0.75 -0.11 17.71
C PRO A 19 1.98 0.76 17.41
N VAL A 20 3.17 0.14 17.50
CA VAL A 20 4.44 0.81 17.18
C VAL A 20 4.44 1.22 15.71
N GLY A 21 4.87 2.45 15.43
CA GLY A 21 4.93 2.94 14.05
C GLY A 21 3.55 3.12 13.42
N SER A 22 2.54 3.48 14.21
CA SER A 22 1.21 3.85 13.68
C SER A 22 1.32 5.04 12.72
N PHE A 23 0.52 5.05 11.65
CA PHE A 23 0.45 6.17 10.73
C PHE A 23 -0.22 7.38 11.38
N TYR A 24 0.41 8.53 11.22
CA TYR A 24 -0.01 9.79 11.84
C TYR A 24 -0.17 10.87 10.79
N GLY A 25 -1.37 11.41 10.65
CA GLY A 25 -1.69 12.36 9.60
C GLY A 25 -3.12 12.88 9.68
N TYR A 26 -3.59 13.44 8.57
CA TYR A 26 -4.90 14.06 8.48
C TYR A 26 -5.96 13.08 8.00
N VAL A 27 -7.20 13.27 8.45
CA VAL A 27 -8.36 12.53 7.95
C VAL A 27 -8.97 13.29 6.78
N VAL A 28 -9.04 12.67 5.62
CA VAL A 28 -9.78 13.17 4.45
C VAL A 28 -11.18 12.56 4.48
N ASP A 29 -12.22 13.38 4.31
CA ASP A 29 -13.61 12.94 4.23
C ASP A 29 -14.28 13.27 2.89
N GLY A 30 -13.48 13.62 1.89
CA GLY A 30 -13.95 13.86 0.54
C GLY A 30 -13.23 14.98 -0.19
N VAL A 31 -13.94 15.59 -1.13
CA VAL A 31 -13.48 16.69 -1.98
C VAL A 31 -14.49 17.81 -1.88
N TYR A 32 -14.04 19.05 -1.77
CA TYR A 32 -14.93 20.22 -1.81
C TYR A 32 -15.66 20.28 -3.15
N GLN A 33 -16.99 20.27 -3.11
CA GLN A 33 -17.81 20.14 -4.33
C GLN A 33 -18.07 21.48 -5.02
N ASN A 34 -18.17 22.57 -4.26
CA ASN A 34 -18.50 23.88 -4.80
C ASN A 34 -17.86 25.03 -4.01
N GLU A 35 -18.01 26.25 -4.51
CA GLU A 35 -17.48 27.47 -3.89
C GLU A 35 -18.04 27.73 -2.47
N ALA A 36 -19.29 27.34 -2.22
CA ALA A 36 -19.91 27.55 -0.91
C ALA A 36 -19.24 26.67 0.16
N GLU A 37 -19.02 25.39 -0.17
CA GLU A 37 -18.27 24.48 0.72
C GLU A 37 -16.82 24.95 0.90
N ALA A 38 -16.14 25.33 -0.19
CA ALA A 38 -14.76 25.76 -0.13
C ALA A 38 -14.55 27.03 0.69
N LYS A 39 -15.51 27.95 0.69
CA LYS A 39 -15.48 29.17 1.52
C LYS A 39 -15.67 28.90 3.02
N LEU A 40 -16.34 27.79 3.35
CA LEU A 40 -16.52 27.34 4.74
C LEU A 40 -15.37 26.44 5.22
N ALA A 41 -14.39 26.19 4.35
CA ALA A 41 -13.25 25.35 4.71
C ALA A 41 -12.50 25.96 5.90
N PRO A 42 -12.09 25.14 6.88
CA PRO A 42 -11.38 25.60 8.08
C PRO A 42 -9.91 25.92 7.80
N PHE A 43 -9.66 26.86 6.89
CA PHE A 43 -8.32 27.31 6.51
C PHE A 43 -8.25 28.82 6.41
N ASP A 44 -7.25 29.38 7.05
CA ASP A 44 -6.99 30.83 6.97
C ASP A 44 -6.31 31.21 5.64
N THR A 45 -5.29 30.43 5.23
CA THR A 45 -4.53 30.64 3.96
C THR A 45 -3.66 29.43 3.62
N PRO A 46 -3.58 29.00 2.34
CA PRO A 46 -4.43 29.44 1.22
C PRO A 46 -5.84 28.93 1.38
N GLN A 47 -6.80 29.65 0.81
CA GLN A 47 -8.20 29.24 0.82
C GLN A 47 -8.41 27.97 0.00
N ALA A 48 -9.24 27.04 0.48
CA ALA A 48 -9.67 25.86 -0.27
C ALA A 48 -10.39 26.27 -1.56
N THR A 49 -10.26 25.44 -2.57
CA THR A 49 -10.96 25.61 -3.85
C THR A 49 -11.81 24.40 -4.14
N PRO A 50 -12.91 24.52 -4.92
CA PRO A 50 -13.63 23.35 -5.40
C PRO A 50 -12.68 22.34 -6.06
N GLY A 51 -12.85 21.06 -5.74
CA GLY A 51 -11.99 19.99 -6.24
C GLY A 51 -10.75 19.71 -5.40
N SER A 52 -10.44 20.49 -4.34
CA SER A 52 -9.37 20.11 -3.40
C SER A 52 -9.85 19.12 -2.35
N LEU A 53 -8.91 18.31 -1.80
CA LEU A 53 -9.22 17.38 -0.70
C LEU A 53 -9.75 18.13 0.51
N ARG A 54 -10.79 17.57 1.12
CA ARG A 54 -11.42 18.10 2.33
C ARG A 54 -10.90 17.35 3.55
N PHE A 55 -10.25 18.08 4.46
CA PHE A 55 -9.73 17.55 5.72
C PHE A 55 -10.72 17.81 6.85
N LYS A 56 -10.78 16.88 7.80
CA LYS A 56 -11.56 17.04 9.03
C LYS A 56 -10.84 17.92 10.02
N ASP A 57 -11.52 18.92 10.54
CA ASP A 57 -11.18 19.64 11.75
C ASP A 57 -11.66 18.78 12.93
N ILE A 58 -10.73 18.22 13.68
CA ILE A 58 -10.99 17.26 14.76
C ILE A 58 -10.47 17.73 16.12
N SER A 59 -9.54 18.67 16.14
CA SER A 59 -8.89 19.13 17.37
C SER A 59 -8.27 20.51 17.17
N GLY A 60 -8.17 21.27 18.25
CA GLY A 60 -7.50 22.53 18.36
C GLY A 60 -6.78 22.62 19.72
N PRO A 61 -6.32 23.82 20.15
CA PRO A 61 -5.60 24.02 21.41
C PRO A 61 -6.33 23.45 22.66
N ASP A 62 -7.66 23.48 22.63
CA ASP A 62 -8.50 22.97 23.72
C ASP A 62 -8.96 21.52 23.52
N GLY A 63 -8.43 20.83 22.50
CA GLY A 63 -8.81 19.45 22.15
C GLY A 63 -10.19 19.32 21.48
N LEU A 64 -10.75 20.42 20.98
CA LEU A 64 -12.03 20.48 20.26
C LEU A 64 -11.81 21.16 18.89
N PRO A 65 -12.66 20.90 17.88
CA PRO A 65 -12.60 21.59 16.60
C PRO A 65 -12.61 23.10 16.79
N ASP A 66 -11.67 23.81 16.18
CA ASP A 66 -11.48 25.24 16.36
C ASP A 66 -11.75 26.08 15.09
N GLY A 67 -12.20 25.43 14.01
CA GLY A 67 -12.45 26.06 12.70
C GLY A 67 -11.19 26.25 11.87
N LYS A 68 -10.07 25.56 12.18
CA LYS A 68 -8.80 25.66 11.47
C LYS A 68 -8.18 24.28 11.29
N ILE A 69 -7.59 24.02 10.11
CA ILE A 69 -6.81 22.80 9.90
C ILE A 69 -5.34 23.09 10.17
N THR A 70 -4.86 22.61 11.30
CA THR A 70 -3.49 22.78 11.80
C THR A 70 -2.83 21.41 12.05
N SER A 71 -1.64 21.40 12.66
CA SER A 71 -1.03 20.16 13.15
C SER A 71 -1.81 19.48 14.27
N ASP A 72 -2.70 20.21 14.96
CA ASP A 72 -3.50 19.68 16.06
C ASP A 72 -4.60 18.73 15.54
N ASP A 73 -4.97 18.83 14.25
CA ASP A 73 -5.90 17.93 13.57
C ASP A 73 -5.26 16.62 13.11
N MET A 74 -3.95 16.48 13.28
CA MET A 74 -3.30 15.21 12.98
C MET A 74 -3.66 14.18 14.04
N THR A 75 -3.99 12.97 13.59
CA THR A 75 -4.33 11.85 14.45
C THR A 75 -3.74 10.55 13.93
N ILE A 76 -3.89 9.46 14.69
CA ILE A 76 -3.55 8.13 14.21
C ILE A 76 -4.61 7.74 13.18
N ILE A 77 -4.20 7.61 11.93
CA ILE A 77 -5.07 7.34 10.77
C ILE A 77 -4.99 5.90 10.27
N GLY A 78 -4.05 5.11 10.80
CA GLY A 78 -3.89 3.72 10.41
C GLY A 78 -2.74 3.05 11.16
N THR A 79 -2.57 1.76 10.93
CA THR A 79 -1.48 0.96 11.48
C THR A 79 -0.88 0.03 10.45
N ALA A 80 0.45 -0.05 10.42
CA ALA A 80 1.15 -1.03 9.59
C ALA A 80 1.08 -2.46 10.17
N GLU A 81 0.68 -2.61 11.45
CA GLU A 81 0.60 -3.90 12.10
C GLU A 81 -0.64 -4.68 11.61
N PRO A 82 -0.46 -5.89 11.05
CA PRO A 82 -1.59 -6.70 10.62
C PRO A 82 -2.35 -7.27 11.81
N LYS A 83 -3.63 -7.55 11.62
CA LYS A 83 -4.44 -8.28 12.61
C LYS A 83 -3.92 -9.70 12.80
N PHE A 84 -3.54 -10.37 11.70
CA PHE A 84 -2.83 -11.64 11.72
C PHE A 84 -2.15 -11.94 10.38
N ASN A 85 -1.09 -12.74 10.44
CA ASN A 85 -0.46 -13.36 9.28
C ASN A 85 -0.76 -14.85 9.29
N TYR A 86 -0.87 -15.46 8.10
CA TYR A 86 -1.10 -16.89 7.97
C TYR A 86 -0.27 -17.51 6.85
N GLY A 87 0.01 -18.80 7.00
CA GLY A 87 0.69 -19.61 6.00
C GLY A 87 0.03 -20.97 5.88
N ILE A 88 -0.12 -21.46 4.67
CA ILE A 88 -0.65 -22.79 4.36
C ILE A 88 0.36 -23.50 3.48
N ASN A 89 0.87 -24.64 3.99
CA ASN A 89 1.73 -25.54 3.22
C ASN A 89 0.93 -26.78 2.84
N SER A 90 0.88 -27.10 1.56
CA SER A 90 0.22 -28.30 1.05
C SER A 90 1.18 -29.10 0.20
N GLU A 91 1.22 -30.41 0.44
CA GLU A 91 1.96 -31.37 -0.38
C GLU A 91 1.05 -32.55 -0.76
N LEU A 92 0.97 -32.79 -2.05
CA LEU A 92 0.22 -33.90 -2.63
C LEU A 92 1.19 -34.82 -3.35
N SER A 93 1.25 -36.10 -2.95
CA SER A 93 2.12 -37.09 -3.57
C SER A 93 1.35 -38.26 -4.13
N TRP A 94 1.64 -38.63 -5.37
CA TRP A 94 1.00 -39.76 -6.04
C TRP A 94 1.96 -40.42 -7.04
N LYS A 95 2.28 -41.72 -6.83
CA LYS A 95 3.09 -42.53 -7.76
C LYS A 95 4.39 -41.86 -8.23
N GLY A 96 5.11 -41.21 -7.33
CA GLY A 96 6.38 -40.50 -7.65
C GLY A 96 6.21 -39.05 -8.10
N LEU A 97 4.99 -38.59 -8.40
CA LEU A 97 4.69 -37.20 -8.62
C LEU A 97 4.44 -36.52 -7.28
N THR A 98 5.03 -35.35 -7.08
CA THR A 98 4.83 -34.50 -5.89
C THR A 98 4.49 -33.09 -6.33
N LEU A 99 3.39 -32.54 -5.82
CA LEU A 99 2.98 -31.16 -5.97
C LEU A 99 3.07 -30.50 -4.60
N SER A 100 3.94 -29.51 -4.46
CA SER A 100 4.09 -28.72 -3.23
C SER A 100 3.67 -27.29 -3.47
N MET A 101 2.85 -26.74 -2.57
CA MET A 101 2.31 -25.38 -2.63
C MET A 101 2.51 -24.69 -1.29
N ILE A 102 2.98 -23.44 -1.34
CA ILE A 102 3.14 -22.57 -0.17
C ILE A 102 2.31 -21.32 -0.41
N PHE A 103 1.30 -21.15 0.41
CA PHE A 103 0.50 -19.94 0.46
C PHE A 103 0.88 -19.10 1.66
N THR A 104 0.91 -17.79 1.48
CA THR A 104 1.08 -16.82 2.55
C THR A 104 0.03 -15.73 2.42
N GLY A 105 -0.34 -15.14 3.53
CA GLY A 105 -1.25 -14.03 3.51
C GLY A 105 -1.22 -13.23 4.80
N ARG A 106 -1.79 -12.07 4.70
CA ARG A 106 -1.94 -11.09 5.78
C ARG A 106 -3.34 -10.52 5.74
N VAL A 107 -3.90 -10.24 6.90
CA VAL A 107 -5.18 -9.55 7.05
C VAL A 107 -4.95 -8.29 7.87
N GLY A 108 -5.33 -7.15 7.30
CA GLY A 108 -5.07 -5.82 7.86
C GLY A 108 -3.61 -5.40 7.68
N GLY A 109 -3.27 -4.31 8.34
CA GLY A 109 -2.00 -3.62 8.17
C GLY A 109 -2.06 -2.68 6.97
N ASP A 110 -2.11 -1.38 7.25
CA ASP A 110 -2.18 -0.36 6.22
C ASP A 110 -0.81 -0.15 5.57
N ILE A 111 -0.81 0.33 4.33
CA ILE A 111 0.37 0.72 3.56
C ILE A 111 0.24 2.20 3.20
N ALA A 112 1.27 2.99 3.51
CA ALA A 112 1.39 4.34 2.99
C ALA A 112 1.89 4.27 1.55
N ASN A 113 0.97 4.37 0.59
CA ASN A 113 1.28 4.38 -0.84
C ASN A 113 1.66 5.80 -1.28
N LEU A 114 2.94 6.16 -1.12
CA LEU A 114 3.44 7.47 -1.50
C LEU A 114 3.54 7.66 -3.03
N ASN A 115 3.39 6.59 -3.82
CA ASN A 115 3.29 6.72 -5.27
C ASN A 115 2.03 7.51 -5.65
N ARG A 116 0.94 7.36 -4.88
CA ARG A 116 -0.30 8.13 -5.08
C ARG A 116 -0.12 9.63 -4.87
N TYR A 117 0.82 10.02 -4.01
CA TYR A 117 1.14 11.44 -3.86
C TYR A 117 1.56 12.09 -5.18
N PHE A 118 2.34 11.39 -6.00
CA PHE A 118 2.79 11.88 -7.30
C PHE A 118 1.78 11.63 -8.41
N LEU A 119 1.17 10.44 -8.42
CA LEU A 119 0.39 9.94 -9.55
C LEU A 119 -1.10 10.28 -9.47
N ASP A 120 -1.66 10.53 -8.26
CA ASP A 120 -3.10 10.69 -8.05
C ASP A 120 -3.50 12.03 -7.42
N SER A 121 -2.58 12.74 -6.79
CA SER A 121 -2.92 13.99 -6.08
C SER A 121 -2.85 15.23 -6.97
N PHE A 122 -2.38 15.08 -8.20
CA PHE A 122 -2.21 16.17 -9.18
C PHE A 122 -1.40 17.36 -8.63
N THR A 123 -0.41 17.08 -7.80
CA THR A 123 0.39 18.12 -7.11
C THR A 123 1.53 18.67 -7.96
N ASP A 124 1.96 17.92 -8.97
CA ASP A 124 3.00 18.32 -9.91
C ASP A 124 2.50 18.16 -11.35
N THR A 125 2.83 19.10 -12.21
CA THR A 125 2.45 19.08 -13.63
C THR A 125 3.41 18.30 -14.51
N ASN A 126 4.56 17.87 -13.96
CA ASN A 126 5.59 17.15 -14.70
C ASN A 126 5.51 15.62 -14.51
N ASP A 127 4.70 15.15 -13.58
CA ASP A 127 4.56 13.73 -13.32
C ASP A 127 3.48 13.10 -14.21
N ASN A 128 3.65 11.81 -14.48
CA ASN A 128 2.60 11.02 -15.09
C ASN A 128 1.45 10.81 -14.09
N ILE A 129 0.24 10.64 -14.62
CA ILE A 129 -0.99 10.42 -13.86
C ILE A 129 -1.48 9.02 -14.15
N ARG A 130 -1.98 8.31 -13.13
CA ARG A 130 -2.65 7.02 -13.35
C ARG A 130 -3.96 7.22 -14.11
N ALA A 131 -4.28 6.30 -15.03
CA ALA A 131 -5.52 6.36 -15.82
C ALA A 131 -6.76 6.39 -14.91
N GLU A 132 -6.80 5.56 -13.86
CA GLU A 132 -7.89 5.53 -12.89
C GLU A 132 -8.09 6.88 -12.18
N ALA A 133 -7.00 7.54 -11.77
CA ALA A 133 -7.07 8.84 -11.13
C ALA A 133 -7.54 9.93 -12.12
N TRP A 134 -7.06 9.84 -13.36
CA TRP A 134 -7.47 10.77 -14.43
C TRP A 134 -8.96 10.64 -14.77
N GLU A 135 -9.46 9.41 -14.91
CA GLU A 135 -10.86 9.15 -15.23
C GLU A 135 -11.79 9.47 -14.06
N GLY A 136 -11.37 9.13 -12.83
CA GLY A 136 -12.14 9.36 -11.61
C GLY A 136 -11.97 10.73 -10.96
N ARG A 137 -11.18 11.65 -11.54
CA ARG A 137 -10.90 12.97 -10.95
C ARG A 137 -12.17 13.84 -10.84
N TRP A 138 -12.13 14.76 -9.91
CA TRP A 138 -13.18 15.78 -9.83
C TRP A 138 -13.12 16.71 -11.05
N GLN A 139 -14.25 16.90 -11.73
CA GLN A 139 -14.43 17.74 -12.92
C GLN A 139 -15.59 18.72 -12.77
N GLY A 140 -16.18 18.78 -11.59
CA GLY A 140 -17.34 19.58 -11.25
C GLY A 140 -18.15 18.90 -10.15
N GLU A 141 -19.13 19.61 -9.61
CA GLU A 141 -19.97 19.12 -8.50
C GLU A 141 -20.59 17.74 -8.80
N GLY A 142 -20.43 16.82 -7.87
CA GLY A 142 -20.96 15.45 -7.97
C GLY A 142 -20.15 14.46 -8.82
N THR A 143 -19.06 14.87 -9.47
CA THR A 143 -18.28 13.97 -10.35
C THR A 143 -17.32 13.07 -9.60
N SER A 144 -16.77 13.52 -8.48
CA SER A 144 -15.88 12.73 -7.62
C SER A 144 -15.93 13.23 -6.18
N ASN A 145 -15.85 12.32 -5.22
CA ASN A 145 -15.63 12.63 -3.80
C ASN A 145 -14.36 11.95 -3.27
N PHE A 146 -13.50 11.46 -4.15
CA PHE A 146 -12.28 10.75 -3.78
C PHE A 146 -11.04 11.35 -4.45
N TYR A 147 -10.98 11.35 -5.79
CA TYR A 147 -9.86 11.97 -6.51
C TYR A 147 -10.08 13.48 -6.64
N PRO A 148 -9.06 14.30 -6.30
CA PRO A 148 -9.16 15.76 -6.42
C PRO A 148 -9.20 16.23 -7.87
N ALA A 149 -9.41 17.52 -8.05
CA ALA A 149 -9.32 18.17 -9.36
C ALA A 149 -7.87 18.29 -9.83
N VAL A 150 -7.67 18.24 -11.12
CA VAL A 150 -6.43 18.69 -11.78
C VAL A 150 -6.48 20.21 -11.84
N ASN A 151 -6.02 20.86 -10.79
CA ASN A 151 -5.99 22.31 -10.73
C ASN A 151 -4.55 22.80 -10.77
N GLY A 152 -4.17 23.52 -11.80
CA GLY A 152 -2.93 24.28 -11.87
C GLY A 152 -2.88 25.44 -10.87
N SER A 153 -3.88 25.61 -10.00
CA SER A 153 -3.90 26.65 -8.98
C SER A 153 -3.14 26.20 -7.73
N GLN A 154 -2.33 27.10 -7.17
CA GLN A 154 -1.51 26.84 -5.98
C GLN A 154 -2.32 26.33 -4.77
N GLY A 155 -3.61 26.61 -4.69
CA GLY A 155 -4.48 26.19 -3.60
C GLY A 155 -4.66 24.67 -3.54
N SER A 156 -5.07 24.02 -4.61
CA SER A 156 -5.31 22.56 -4.59
C SER A 156 -4.02 21.77 -4.34
N SER A 157 -2.92 22.20 -4.93
CA SER A 157 -1.59 21.62 -4.70
C SER A 157 -1.18 21.64 -3.22
N TYR A 158 -1.46 22.72 -2.51
CA TYR A 158 -1.15 22.83 -1.07
C TYR A 158 -1.95 21.82 -0.23
N PHE A 159 -3.26 21.68 -0.49
CA PHE A 159 -4.12 20.75 0.26
C PHE A 159 -3.77 19.30 -0.01
N ASN A 160 -3.48 18.96 -1.25
CA ASN A 160 -3.18 17.60 -1.64
C ASN A 160 -1.79 17.11 -1.16
N LYS A 161 -0.92 18.01 -0.69
CA LYS A 161 0.47 17.69 -0.22
C LYS A 161 0.55 17.23 1.23
N ARG A 162 -0.55 16.98 1.92
CA ARG A 162 -0.55 16.52 3.31
C ARG A 162 -0.63 15.01 3.38
N PHE A 163 0.15 14.41 4.28
CA PHE A 163 -0.01 12.99 4.57
C PHE A 163 -1.38 12.74 5.24
N SER A 164 -2.17 11.89 4.65
CA SER A 164 -3.55 11.71 5.05
C SER A 164 -4.09 10.33 4.70
N THR A 165 -5.32 10.04 5.11
CA THR A 165 -6.03 8.80 4.75
C THR A 165 -6.16 8.58 3.25
N PHE A 166 -6.03 9.61 2.41
CA PHE A 166 -5.99 9.48 0.95
C PHE A 166 -4.83 8.62 0.44
N LEU A 167 -3.70 8.62 1.18
CA LEU A 167 -2.49 7.89 0.82
C LEU A 167 -2.37 6.53 1.52
N LEU A 168 -3.33 6.17 2.38
CA LEU A 168 -3.35 4.87 3.04
C LEU A 168 -4.22 3.89 2.27
N GLU A 169 -3.72 2.66 2.14
CA GLU A 169 -4.43 1.54 1.53
C GLU A 169 -4.34 0.29 2.40
N ASP A 170 -5.35 -0.59 2.29
CA ASP A 170 -5.34 -1.89 2.95
C ASP A 170 -4.23 -2.78 2.39
N GLY A 171 -3.33 -3.21 3.25
CA GLY A 171 -2.23 -4.11 2.92
C GLY A 171 -2.59 -5.60 2.99
N SER A 172 -3.85 -5.96 3.10
CA SER A 172 -4.29 -7.36 3.10
C SER A 172 -3.97 -8.04 1.77
N PHE A 173 -3.50 -9.29 1.84
CA PHE A 173 -3.24 -10.08 0.64
C PHE A 173 -3.32 -11.57 0.89
N PHE A 174 -3.50 -12.32 -0.19
CA PHE A 174 -3.32 -13.76 -0.30
C PHE A 174 -2.42 -14.08 -1.49
N ARG A 175 -1.35 -14.86 -1.26
CA ARG A 175 -0.33 -15.15 -2.26
C ARG A 175 -0.03 -16.65 -2.34
N LEU A 176 0.02 -17.20 -3.54
CA LEU A 176 0.72 -18.46 -3.80
C LEU A 176 2.20 -18.14 -4.03
N LYS A 177 2.97 -18.26 -2.93
CA LYS A 177 4.38 -17.86 -2.88
C LYS A 177 5.30 -18.81 -3.60
N ASN A 178 5.00 -20.14 -3.53
CA ASN A 178 5.80 -21.17 -4.17
C ASN A 178 4.90 -22.29 -4.68
N LEU A 179 5.17 -22.73 -5.89
CA LEU A 179 4.55 -23.90 -6.51
C LEU A 179 5.66 -24.77 -7.10
N THR A 180 5.82 -25.99 -6.59
CA THR A 180 6.80 -26.96 -7.07
C THR A 180 6.10 -28.22 -7.56
N LEU A 181 6.38 -28.62 -8.79
CA LEU A 181 6.02 -29.92 -9.34
C LEU A 181 7.29 -30.75 -9.51
N ALA A 182 7.33 -31.92 -8.91
CA ALA A 182 8.46 -32.81 -8.98
C ALA A 182 8.02 -34.23 -9.34
N TYR A 183 8.88 -34.94 -10.09
CA TYR A 183 8.70 -36.36 -10.37
C TYR A 183 9.97 -37.13 -10.03
N GLN A 184 9.80 -38.21 -9.25
CA GLN A 184 10.88 -39.08 -8.84
C GLN A 184 10.82 -40.43 -9.58
N PHE A 185 11.86 -40.69 -10.35
CA PHE A 185 12.10 -41.95 -11.03
C PHE A 185 12.89 -42.89 -10.11
N SER A 186 12.34 -44.05 -9.80
CA SER A 186 13.04 -45.09 -9.04
C SER A 186 13.77 -46.04 -10.00
N LEU A 187 15.09 -46.06 -9.97
CA LEU A 187 15.94 -46.81 -10.89
C LEU A 187 16.43 -48.11 -10.26
N LYS A 188 15.52 -49.09 -10.07
CA LYS A 188 15.82 -50.36 -9.42
C LYS A 188 16.89 -51.23 -10.13
N LYS A 189 17.18 -50.96 -11.42
CA LYS A 189 18.10 -51.74 -12.23
C LYS A 189 19.54 -51.22 -12.22
N LEU A 190 19.79 -49.99 -11.76
CA LEU A 190 21.11 -49.39 -11.75
C LEU A 190 21.69 -49.46 -10.34
N ARG A 191 22.85 -50.16 -10.15
CA ARG A 191 23.47 -50.31 -8.85
C ARG A 191 24.10 -49.03 -8.29
N TRP A 192 24.48 -48.11 -9.16
CA TRP A 192 25.19 -46.88 -8.82
C TRP A 192 24.30 -45.65 -8.73
N LEU A 193 23.05 -45.72 -9.27
CA LEU A 193 22.10 -44.60 -9.25
C LEU A 193 20.74 -45.12 -8.75
N ARG A 194 20.31 -44.65 -7.54
CA ARG A 194 19.10 -45.14 -6.87
C ARG A 194 17.85 -44.42 -7.35
N SER A 195 17.94 -43.11 -7.56
CA SER A 195 16.80 -42.33 -8.04
C SER A 195 17.24 -41.06 -8.76
N ILE A 196 16.37 -40.58 -9.64
CA ILE A 196 16.44 -39.27 -10.28
C ILE A 196 15.16 -38.52 -9.92
N ARG A 197 15.30 -37.32 -9.38
CA ARG A 197 14.16 -36.40 -9.17
C ARG A 197 14.33 -35.20 -10.05
N VAL A 198 13.35 -34.96 -10.94
CA VAL A 198 13.24 -33.75 -11.78
C VAL A 198 12.18 -32.87 -11.15
N PHE A 199 12.45 -31.60 -11.05
CA PHE A 199 11.48 -30.65 -10.51
C PHE A 199 11.47 -29.32 -11.25
N GLY A 200 10.29 -28.67 -11.25
CA GLY A 200 10.11 -27.28 -11.67
C GLY A 200 9.45 -26.49 -10.57
N THR A 201 9.93 -25.29 -10.32
CA THR A 201 9.42 -24.39 -9.28
C THR A 201 9.10 -23.03 -9.86
N VAL A 202 7.96 -22.49 -9.48
CA VAL A 202 7.56 -21.12 -9.76
C VAL A 202 7.40 -20.38 -8.42
N THR A 203 8.06 -19.24 -8.28
CA THR A 203 7.87 -18.35 -7.11
C THR A 203 7.03 -17.15 -7.48
N ASN A 204 6.30 -16.59 -6.50
CA ASN A 204 5.37 -15.47 -6.67
C ASN A 204 4.36 -15.72 -7.80
N VAL A 205 3.66 -16.86 -7.74
CA VAL A 205 2.76 -17.34 -8.82
C VAL A 205 1.62 -16.37 -9.06
N PHE A 206 0.95 -15.95 -7.99
CA PHE A 206 -0.05 -14.89 -8.02
C PHE A 206 -0.23 -14.26 -6.63
N THR A 207 -0.74 -13.05 -6.62
CA THR A 207 -1.15 -12.32 -5.41
C THR A 207 -2.54 -11.75 -5.64
N ILE A 208 -3.42 -11.94 -4.67
CA ILE A 208 -4.75 -11.35 -4.62
C ILE A 208 -4.72 -10.29 -3.52
N THR A 209 -4.98 -9.04 -3.86
CA THR A 209 -4.94 -7.89 -2.96
C THR A 209 -5.79 -6.75 -3.53
N ASN A 210 -6.26 -5.87 -2.64
CA ASN A 210 -6.88 -4.60 -3.03
C ASN A 210 -5.85 -3.44 -3.06
N TYR A 211 -4.60 -3.70 -2.67
CA TYR A 211 -3.54 -2.71 -2.74
C TYR A 211 -3.26 -2.33 -4.19
N SER A 212 -3.26 -1.02 -4.48
CA SER A 212 -3.12 -0.52 -5.85
C SER A 212 -1.66 -0.44 -6.35
N GLY A 213 -0.68 -0.59 -5.46
CA GLY A 213 0.75 -0.65 -5.80
C GLY A 213 1.18 -2.02 -6.31
N TYR A 214 2.48 -2.17 -6.58
CA TYR A 214 3.02 -3.38 -7.20
C TYR A 214 3.05 -4.60 -6.29
N ASP A 215 3.31 -4.42 -4.99
CA ASP A 215 3.43 -5.52 -4.03
C ASP A 215 3.00 -5.09 -2.63
N PRO A 216 2.03 -5.77 -1.99
CA PRO A 216 1.59 -5.44 -0.64
C PRO A 216 2.60 -5.83 0.46
N GLU A 217 3.66 -6.58 0.16
CA GLU A 217 4.76 -6.87 1.10
C GLU A 217 5.88 -5.82 1.02
N VAL A 218 5.58 -4.65 0.43
CA VAL A 218 6.55 -3.59 0.23
C VAL A 218 6.85 -2.84 1.53
N SER A 219 8.12 -2.49 1.73
CA SER A 219 8.55 -1.44 2.65
C SER A 219 9.92 -0.93 2.20
N ILE A 220 10.03 0.33 1.89
CA ILE A 220 11.31 0.98 1.56
C ILE A 220 12.17 1.25 2.81
N THR A 221 11.54 1.18 3.99
CA THR A 221 12.20 1.40 5.27
C THR A 221 12.39 0.07 6.00
N SER A 222 13.58 -0.17 6.50
CA SER A 222 13.89 -1.37 7.30
C SER A 222 13.66 -1.18 8.80
N GLY A 223 13.20 0.00 9.21
CA GLY A 223 13.02 0.33 10.62
C GLY A 223 11.66 -0.10 11.16
N ALA A 224 11.64 -0.78 12.30
CA ALA A 224 10.40 -1.17 12.98
C ALA A 224 9.47 0.01 13.35
N MET A 225 10.03 1.23 13.40
CA MET A 225 9.28 2.45 13.73
C MET A 225 8.71 3.17 12.49
N SER A 226 8.96 2.66 11.29
CA SER A 226 8.52 3.26 10.02
C SER A 226 8.18 2.18 9.00
N PRO A 227 7.34 1.20 9.36
CA PRO A 227 7.00 0.08 8.49
C PRO A 227 6.02 0.50 7.36
N ASN A 228 5.89 -0.38 6.37
CA ASN A 228 4.86 -0.34 5.31
C ASN A 228 4.75 1.00 4.56
N VAL A 229 5.89 1.53 4.13
CA VAL A 229 5.94 2.69 3.24
C VAL A 229 6.32 2.23 1.84
N ASP A 230 5.48 2.50 0.86
CA ASP A 230 5.78 2.31 -0.56
C ASP A 230 6.09 3.64 -1.24
N TYR A 231 7.34 3.80 -1.64
CA TYR A 231 7.80 4.94 -2.40
C TYR A 231 8.70 4.43 -3.54
N ALA A 232 8.09 4.18 -4.69
CA ALA A 232 8.75 3.64 -5.88
C ALA A 232 9.55 2.34 -5.62
N ALA A 233 9.03 1.47 -4.74
CA ALA A 233 9.66 0.20 -4.44
C ALA A 233 9.63 -0.72 -5.66
N TYR A 234 10.73 -1.44 -5.86
CA TYR A 234 10.84 -2.38 -6.98
C TYR A 234 9.89 -3.57 -6.78
N PRO A 235 9.08 -3.95 -7.78
CA PRO A 235 8.14 -5.06 -7.66
C PRO A 235 8.85 -6.41 -7.51
N SER A 236 8.25 -7.32 -6.74
CA SER A 236 8.74 -8.70 -6.64
C SER A 236 8.62 -9.42 -7.98
N SER A 237 9.69 -10.08 -8.40
CA SER A 237 9.71 -10.83 -9.65
C SER A 237 9.08 -12.22 -9.50
N ARG A 238 8.44 -12.70 -10.55
CA ARG A 238 8.08 -14.11 -10.70
C ARG A 238 9.28 -14.85 -11.27
N THR A 239 9.73 -15.93 -10.57
CA THR A 239 10.88 -16.69 -11.00
C THR A 239 10.47 -18.12 -11.36
N TYR A 240 11.00 -18.63 -12.45
CA TYR A 240 10.88 -20.01 -12.90
C TYR A 240 12.22 -20.69 -12.76
N SER A 241 12.27 -21.82 -12.08
CA SER A 241 13.47 -22.63 -11.95
C SER A 241 13.18 -24.10 -12.18
N MET A 242 14.14 -24.84 -12.70
CA MET A 242 14.10 -26.30 -12.82
C MET A 242 15.42 -26.90 -12.37
N GLY A 243 15.33 -28.11 -11.87
CA GLY A 243 16.49 -28.82 -11.39
C GLY A 243 16.32 -30.33 -11.44
N ILE A 244 17.46 -31.00 -11.30
CA ILE A 244 17.56 -32.44 -11.25
C ILE A 244 18.38 -32.83 -10.02
N ASN A 245 17.83 -33.71 -9.17
CA ASN A 245 18.54 -34.30 -8.05
C ASN A 245 18.86 -35.76 -8.37
N LEU A 246 20.09 -36.16 -8.21
CA LEU A 246 20.57 -37.52 -8.41
C LEU A 246 20.95 -38.13 -7.03
N ALA A 247 20.43 -39.31 -6.73
CA ALA A 247 20.79 -40.08 -5.54
C ALA A 247 21.54 -41.35 -5.94
N PHE A 248 22.77 -41.49 -5.48
CA PHE A 248 23.67 -42.62 -5.74
C PHE A 248 23.58 -43.67 -4.64
#